data_22af3e47739b1a48369fc53c1bad609a
#
_entry.id   22af3e47739b1a48369fc53c1bad609a
#
_cell.length_a   1.000
_cell.length_b   1.000
_cell.length_c   1.000
_cell.angle_alpha   90.00
_cell.angle_beta   90.00
_cell.angle_gamma   90.00
#
_symmetry.space_group_name_H-M   'P 1'
#
loop_
_entity.id
_entity.type
_entity.pdbx_description
1 polymer ?
#
loop_
_entity_poly.entity_id
_entity_poly.type
_entity_poly.pdbx_seq_one_letter_code
_entity_poly.pdbx_strand_id
1 'polypeptide(L)'
;VGPGVEGFKVGDRVAMEPGIPDMSSRASKLGMYNVDPAVRFFATPPIDGCLCETVNHPAAFTYKLPDNVSFGEGALLEPLAVGMWSATKARIKPGDVCVVTGSGTVGMLTASCALAGGASKVLISDVSAIKLAIAAQIPGIIPVDLTKEDLVERVREETGGWGADVAFECSGSPKSYETFWKLIAPGGAAVIVGIPVNPVAIDITELQATEVRIENIFRYANVYQKA
;
A
#
# COMPACT_ATOMS: atom_id res chain seq x y z
N VAL A 1 29.43 -11.51 -3.50
CA VAL A 1 29.17 -10.53 -4.56
C VAL A 1 29.64 -11.13 -5.87
N GLY A 2 28.79 -11.15 -6.89
CA GLY A 2 29.12 -11.75 -8.19
C GLY A 2 30.10 -10.90 -9.02
N PRO A 3 30.69 -11.50 -10.06
CA PRO A 3 31.57 -10.76 -10.96
C PRO A 3 30.85 -9.59 -11.65
N GLY A 4 31.52 -8.44 -11.74
CA GLY A 4 30.98 -7.25 -12.40
C GLY A 4 29.90 -6.48 -11.62
N VAL A 5 29.59 -6.89 -10.39
CA VAL A 5 28.67 -6.13 -9.52
C VAL A 5 29.45 -4.98 -8.89
N GLU A 6 28.97 -3.77 -9.12
CA GLU A 6 29.49 -2.54 -8.52
C GLU A 6 28.58 -2.07 -7.37
N GLY A 7 29.14 -1.28 -6.45
CA GLY A 7 28.40 -0.68 -5.36
C GLY A 7 28.16 -1.58 -4.15
N PHE A 8 28.47 -2.89 -4.19
CA PHE A 8 28.31 -3.84 -3.08
C PHE A 8 29.63 -4.51 -2.71
N LYS A 9 29.80 -4.82 -1.42
CA LYS A 9 30.87 -5.62 -0.87
C LYS A 9 30.35 -6.71 0.05
N VAL A 10 31.15 -7.75 0.27
CA VAL A 10 30.83 -8.78 1.26
C VAL A 10 30.66 -8.15 2.64
N GLY A 11 29.61 -8.51 3.34
CA GLY A 11 29.24 -7.95 4.64
C GLY A 11 28.28 -6.77 4.61
N ASP A 12 27.93 -6.22 3.42
CA ASP A 12 26.88 -5.21 3.32
C ASP A 12 25.56 -5.79 3.78
N ARG A 13 24.83 -5.02 4.59
CA ARG A 13 23.45 -5.32 5.00
C ARG A 13 22.52 -4.85 3.92
N VAL A 14 21.62 -5.70 3.46
CA VAL A 14 20.78 -5.40 2.31
C VAL A 14 19.33 -5.83 2.52
N ALA A 15 18.42 -5.17 1.84
CA ALA A 15 17.06 -5.62 1.57
C ALA A 15 16.92 -5.95 0.08
N MET A 16 16.12 -6.94 -0.24
CA MET A 16 15.88 -7.39 -1.61
C MET A 16 14.44 -7.06 -2.01
N GLU A 17 14.27 -6.41 -3.15
CA GLU A 17 12.95 -6.26 -3.78
C GLU A 17 12.57 -7.60 -4.41
N PRO A 18 11.52 -8.29 -3.94
CA PRO A 18 11.29 -9.69 -4.28
C PRO A 18 10.86 -9.96 -5.72
N GLY A 19 10.46 -8.94 -6.46
CA GLY A 19 10.05 -9.04 -7.86
C GLY A 19 11.22 -8.86 -8.82
N ILE A 20 11.51 -9.88 -9.63
CA ILE A 20 12.54 -9.85 -10.66
C ILE A 20 11.84 -9.87 -12.03
N PRO A 21 11.66 -8.72 -12.70
CA PRO A 21 10.97 -8.64 -13.99
C PRO A 21 11.90 -8.97 -15.16
N ASP A 22 11.30 -9.18 -16.33
CA ASP A 22 12.03 -9.10 -17.59
C ASP A 22 12.23 -7.62 -17.97
N MET A 23 13.46 -7.13 -17.84
CA MET A 23 13.79 -5.73 -18.15
C MET A 23 13.64 -5.39 -19.63
N SER A 24 13.54 -6.38 -20.52
CA SER A 24 13.30 -6.19 -21.95
C SER A 24 11.80 -6.05 -22.30
N SER A 25 10.91 -6.40 -21.38
CA SER A 25 9.47 -6.34 -21.59
C SER A 25 8.96 -4.90 -21.79
N ARG A 26 7.83 -4.76 -22.47
CA ARG A 26 7.20 -3.45 -22.65
C ARG A 26 6.78 -2.82 -21.33
N ALA A 27 6.25 -3.63 -20.40
CA ALA A 27 5.84 -3.14 -19.08
C ALA A 27 7.03 -2.56 -18.30
N SER A 28 8.15 -3.27 -18.27
CA SER A 28 9.37 -2.82 -17.60
C SER A 28 9.96 -1.57 -18.25
N LYS A 29 9.99 -1.48 -19.57
CA LYS A 29 10.43 -0.28 -20.31
C LYS A 29 9.56 0.95 -20.06
N LEU A 30 8.29 0.77 -19.69
CA LEU A 30 7.38 1.84 -19.29
C LEU A 30 7.45 2.16 -17.78
N GLY A 31 8.34 1.51 -17.02
CA GLY A 31 8.46 1.69 -15.58
C GLY A 31 7.37 0.98 -14.76
N MET A 32 6.59 0.12 -15.39
CA MET A 32 5.49 -0.64 -14.76
C MET A 32 5.90 -2.12 -14.55
N TYR A 33 7.11 -2.35 -14.08
CA TYR A 33 7.66 -3.70 -13.97
C TYR A 33 6.91 -4.61 -12.97
N ASN A 34 6.16 -4.02 -12.04
CA ASN A 34 5.29 -4.77 -11.11
C ASN A 34 4.17 -5.55 -11.82
N VAL A 35 3.77 -5.12 -13.01
CA VAL A 35 2.73 -5.78 -13.85
C VAL A 35 3.33 -6.47 -15.09
N ASP A 36 4.63 -6.70 -15.11
CA ASP A 36 5.28 -7.50 -16.13
C ASP A 36 4.76 -8.94 -16.05
N PRO A 37 4.21 -9.52 -17.14
CA PRO A 37 3.72 -10.90 -17.13
C PRO A 37 4.79 -11.95 -16.83
N ALA A 38 6.06 -11.63 -17.06
CA ALA A 38 7.20 -12.53 -16.84
C ALA A 38 7.88 -12.31 -15.48
N VAL A 39 7.35 -11.43 -14.62
CA VAL A 39 7.96 -11.16 -13.31
C VAL A 39 8.01 -12.44 -12.47
N ARG A 40 9.21 -12.74 -11.98
CA ARG A 40 9.45 -13.81 -11.01
C ARG A 40 9.42 -13.20 -9.62
N PHE A 41 8.38 -13.50 -8.85
CA PHE A 41 8.22 -12.91 -7.53
C PHE A 41 8.42 -13.97 -6.46
N PHE A 42 9.33 -13.74 -5.52
CA PHE A 42 9.63 -14.68 -4.44
C PHE A 42 8.36 -15.10 -3.69
N ALA A 43 8.31 -16.38 -3.29
CA ALA A 43 7.19 -17.01 -2.59
C ALA A 43 5.83 -16.91 -3.31
N THR A 44 5.83 -16.68 -4.63
CA THR A 44 4.63 -16.73 -5.46
C THR A 44 4.76 -17.94 -6.41
N PRO A 45 4.09 -19.06 -6.15
CA PRO A 45 4.24 -20.27 -6.96
C PRO A 45 4.09 -20.01 -8.47
N PRO A 46 4.94 -20.62 -9.31
CA PRO A 46 5.90 -21.68 -8.99
C PRO A 46 7.29 -21.17 -8.52
N ILE A 47 7.44 -19.92 -8.16
CA ILE A 47 8.71 -19.33 -7.73
C ILE A 47 8.89 -19.52 -6.23
N ASP A 48 10.01 -20.11 -5.85
CA ASP A 48 10.38 -20.31 -4.45
C ASP A 48 10.65 -18.96 -3.74
N GLY A 49 10.49 -18.96 -2.41
CA GLY A 49 10.83 -17.82 -1.57
C GLY A 49 12.31 -17.77 -1.20
N CYS A 50 12.66 -16.81 -0.35
CA CYS A 50 14.01 -16.60 0.17
C CYS A 50 14.20 -17.07 1.62
N LEU A 51 13.31 -17.89 2.18
CA LEU A 51 13.47 -18.49 3.51
C LEU A 51 14.49 -19.65 3.43
N CYS A 52 15.76 -19.32 3.21
CA CYS A 52 16.89 -20.22 3.05
C CYS A 52 18.17 -19.52 3.50
N GLU A 53 19.25 -20.28 3.68
CA GLU A 53 20.54 -19.74 4.15
C GLU A 53 21.18 -18.78 3.14
N THR A 54 21.02 -19.06 1.84
CA THR A 54 21.58 -18.24 0.76
C THR A 54 20.64 -18.17 -0.43
N VAL A 55 20.61 -17.01 -1.09
CA VAL A 55 19.84 -16.79 -2.32
C VAL A 55 20.64 -15.91 -3.28
N ASN A 56 20.53 -16.19 -4.58
CA ASN A 56 21.04 -15.32 -5.62
C ASN A 56 19.99 -14.28 -6.00
N HIS A 57 20.37 -12.99 -5.96
CA HIS A 57 19.47 -11.89 -6.28
C HIS A 57 20.16 -10.84 -7.16
N PRO A 58 19.47 -10.24 -8.15
CA PRO A 58 20.06 -9.19 -8.98
C PRO A 58 20.42 -7.96 -8.16
N ALA A 59 21.62 -7.41 -8.37
CA ALA A 59 22.06 -6.19 -7.70
C ALA A 59 21.14 -4.99 -7.97
N ALA A 60 20.53 -4.92 -9.14
CA ALA A 60 19.60 -3.86 -9.52
C ALA A 60 18.32 -3.80 -8.66
N PHE A 61 17.95 -4.89 -7.97
CA PHE A 61 16.82 -5.01 -7.07
C PHE A 61 17.24 -5.27 -5.62
N THR A 62 18.50 -4.92 -5.30
CA THR A 62 19.08 -5.05 -3.96
C THR A 62 19.45 -3.68 -3.43
N TYR A 63 19.06 -3.37 -2.21
CA TYR A 63 19.23 -2.06 -1.59
C TYR A 63 20.00 -2.17 -0.28
N LYS A 64 20.98 -1.30 -0.06
CA LYS A 64 21.73 -1.26 1.21
C LYS A 64 20.85 -0.71 2.31
N LEU A 65 20.84 -1.39 3.44
CA LEU A 65 20.24 -0.87 4.65
C LEU A 65 21.20 0.10 5.34
N PRO A 66 20.73 1.28 5.76
CA PRO A 66 21.48 2.18 6.63
C PRO A 66 21.87 1.49 7.95
N ASP A 67 22.97 1.91 8.56
CA ASP A 67 23.50 1.27 9.77
C ASP A 67 22.53 1.34 10.96
N ASN A 68 21.70 2.39 11.02
CA ASN A 68 20.69 2.60 12.04
C ASN A 68 19.37 1.83 11.80
N VAL A 69 19.23 1.11 10.69
CA VAL A 69 18.04 0.30 10.36
C VAL A 69 18.32 -1.16 10.71
N SER A 70 17.51 -1.77 11.55
CA SER A 70 17.60 -3.20 11.87
C SER A 70 17.15 -4.08 10.70
N PHE A 71 17.46 -5.38 10.73
CA PHE A 71 16.94 -6.33 9.74
C PHE A 71 15.41 -6.48 9.84
N GLY A 72 14.85 -6.36 11.04
CA GLY A 72 13.39 -6.37 11.23
C GLY A 72 12.71 -5.19 10.53
N GLU A 73 13.26 -3.98 10.68
CA GLU A 73 12.80 -2.79 9.96
C GLU A 73 13.04 -2.93 8.45
N GLY A 74 14.19 -3.47 8.05
CA GLY A 74 14.48 -3.76 6.64
C GLY A 74 13.48 -4.75 6.00
N ALA A 75 12.95 -5.68 6.77
CA ALA A 75 11.91 -6.61 6.30
C ALA A 75 10.56 -5.92 6.07
N LEU A 76 10.30 -4.78 6.72
CA LEU A 76 9.09 -3.99 6.50
C LEU A 76 9.12 -3.20 5.18
N LEU A 77 10.26 -3.08 4.51
CA LEU A 77 10.37 -2.36 3.24
C LEU A 77 9.41 -2.91 2.18
N GLU A 78 9.20 -4.23 2.17
CA GLU A 78 8.29 -4.85 1.20
C GLU A 78 6.84 -4.36 1.38
N PRO A 79 6.19 -4.54 2.54
CA PRO A 79 4.83 -4.04 2.72
C PRO A 79 4.76 -2.49 2.75
N LEU A 80 5.82 -1.79 3.15
CA LEU A 80 5.90 -0.33 3.07
C LEU A 80 5.89 0.14 1.61
N ALA A 81 6.57 -0.58 0.72
CA ALA A 81 6.56 -0.28 -0.71
C ALA A 81 5.14 -0.37 -1.32
N VAL A 82 4.29 -1.31 -0.84
CA VAL A 82 2.86 -1.36 -1.21
C VAL A 82 2.14 -0.09 -0.77
N GLY A 83 2.32 0.33 0.48
CA GLY A 83 1.74 1.56 1.01
C GLY A 83 2.21 2.81 0.25
N MET A 84 3.50 2.92 -0.02
CA MET A 84 4.06 4.03 -0.77
C MET A 84 3.59 4.07 -2.22
N TRP A 85 3.46 2.91 -2.87
CA TRP A 85 2.89 2.82 -4.22
C TRP A 85 1.42 3.23 -4.23
N SER A 86 0.66 2.81 -3.22
CA SER A 86 -0.74 3.20 -3.02
C SER A 86 -0.89 4.71 -2.87
N ALA A 87 -0.10 5.34 -2.03
CA ALA A 87 -0.09 6.79 -1.85
C ALA A 87 0.34 7.54 -3.13
N THR A 88 1.31 7.00 -3.88
CA THR A 88 1.73 7.56 -5.17
C THR A 88 0.60 7.51 -6.20
N LYS A 89 -0.09 6.38 -6.32
CA LYS A 89 -1.22 6.21 -7.24
C LYS A 89 -2.44 7.02 -6.83
N ALA A 90 -2.63 7.24 -5.53
CA ALA A 90 -3.68 8.08 -4.99
C ALA A 90 -3.57 9.54 -5.43
N ARG A 91 -2.35 10.02 -5.72
CA ARG A 91 -2.04 11.42 -6.06
C ARG A 91 -2.47 12.38 -4.95
N ILE A 92 -2.13 12.02 -3.73
CA ILE A 92 -2.46 12.80 -2.53
C ILE A 92 -1.94 14.23 -2.67
N LYS A 93 -2.76 15.18 -2.27
CA LYS A 93 -2.42 16.60 -2.22
C LYS A 93 -2.26 17.07 -0.78
N PRO A 94 -1.47 18.11 -0.52
CA PRO A 94 -1.40 18.70 0.80
C PRO A 94 -2.78 19.14 1.31
N GLY A 95 -3.16 18.64 2.48
CA GLY A 95 -4.44 18.95 3.10
C GLY A 95 -5.54 17.90 2.90
N ASP A 96 -5.37 16.93 1.98
CA ASP A 96 -6.35 15.88 1.75
C ASP A 96 -6.68 15.12 3.05
N VAL A 97 -7.94 14.73 3.20
CA VAL A 97 -8.40 13.79 4.23
C VAL A 97 -8.48 12.40 3.62
N CYS A 98 -7.79 11.45 4.21
CA CYS A 98 -7.77 10.07 3.73
C CYS A 98 -8.51 9.12 4.67
N VAL A 99 -9.05 8.05 4.13
CA VAL A 99 -9.60 6.94 4.90
C VAL A 99 -8.99 5.61 4.45
N VAL A 100 -8.69 4.74 5.40
CA VAL A 100 -8.15 3.38 5.15
C VAL A 100 -9.07 2.37 5.80
N THR A 101 -9.59 1.42 5.04
CA THR A 101 -10.33 0.29 5.58
C THR A 101 -9.40 -0.90 5.81
N GLY A 102 -9.36 -1.39 7.06
CA GLY A 102 -8.43 -2.43 7.51
C GLY A 102 -7.13 -1.88 8.12
N SER A 103 -6.94 -2.12 9.41
CA SER A 103 -5.75 -1.71 10.19
C SER A 103 -4.74 -2.86 10.34
N GLY A 104 -4.56 -3.66 9.26
CA GLY A 104 -3.47 -4.64 9.17
C GLY A 104 -2.14 -3.96 8.84
N THR A 105 -1.07 -4.75 8.65
CA THR A 105 0.25 -4.24 8.31
C THR A 105 0.23 -3.30 7.10
N VAL A 106 -0.39 -3.74 5.99
CA VAL A 106 -0.48 -2.93 4.78
C VAL A 106 -1.30 -1.67 5.00
N GLY A 107 -2.46 -1.77 5.70
CA GLY A 107 -3.31 -0.60 5.98
C GLY A 107 -2.60 0.46 6.83
N MET A 108 -1.91 0.06 7.91
CA MET A 108 -1.14 0.98 8.74
C MET A 108 0.00 1.66 7.98
N LEU A 109 0.74 0.89 7.17
CA LEU A 109 1.81 1.44 6.35
C LEU A 109 1.27 2.35 5.24
N THR A 110 0.12 2.02 4.64
CA THR A 110 -0.57 2.88 3.67
C THR A 110 -1.01 4.20 4.32
N ALA A 111 -1.56 4.14 5.53
CA ALA A 111 -1.94 5.34 6.28
C ALA A 111 -0.73 6.24 6.58
N SER A 112 0.39 5.64 7.00
CA SER A 112 1.64 6.36 7.24
C SER A 112 2.18 7.00 5.96
N CYS A 113 2.14 6.27 4.83
CA CYS A 113 2.53 6.81 3.52
C CYS A 113 1.59 7.92 3.03
N ALA A 114 0.30 7.83 3.35
CA ALA A 114 -0.66 8.88 3.02
C ALA A 114 -0.34 10.18 3.77
N LEU A 115 -0.04 10.11 5.08
CA LEU A 115 0.42 11.25 5.86
C LEU A 115 1.73 11.84 5.29
N ALA A 116 2.72 10.99 5.02
CA ALA A 116 3.97 11.42 4.41
C ALA A 116 3.78 12.04 3.01
N GLY A 117 2.73 11.62 2.29
CA GLY A 117 2.33 12.17 0.99
C GLY A 117 1.61 13.51 1.05
N GLY A 118 1.25 13.99 2.24
CA GLY A 118 0.62 15.30 2.44
C GLY A 118 -0.81 15.27 2.97
N ALA A 119 -1.37 14.09 3.27
CA ALA A 119 -2.67 14.03 3.92
C ALA A 119 -2.64 14.78 5.26
N SER A 120 -3.67 15.58 5.53
CA SER A 120 -3.78 16.32 6.80
C SER A 120 -4.13 15.40 7.98
N LYS A 121 -4.90 14.35 7.71
CA LYS A 121 -5.27 13.29 8.64
C LYS A 121 -5.70 12.04 7.88
N VAL A 122 -5.61 10.89 8.56
CA VAL A 122 -6.06 9.61 8.01
C VAL A 122 -6.96 8.92 9.03
N LEU A 123 -8.20 8.63 8.65
CA LEU A 123 -9.03 7.72 9.42
C LEU A 123 -8.66 6.29 9.05
N ILE A 124 -8.48 5.41 10.04
CA ILE A 124 -8.22 3.99 9.80
C ILE A 124 -9.20 3.12 10.56
N SER A 125 -9.86 2.20 9.89
CA SER A 125 -10.91 1.38 10.48
C SER A 125 -10.53 -0.09 10.59
N ASP A 126 -10.96 -0.75 11.65
CA ASP A 126 -10.87 -2.21 11.84
C ASP A 126 -11.93 -2.65 12.89
N VAL A 127 -12.14 -3.95 13.01
CA VAL A 127 -12.90 -4.57 14.10
C VAL A 127 -12.01 -4.99 15.28
N SER A 128 -10.69 -4.94 15.11
CA SER A 128 -9.70 -5.36 16.10
C SER A 128 -9.20 -4.19 16.93
N ALA A 129 -9.64 -4.12 18.18
CA ALA A 129 -9.19 -3.08 19.12
C ALA A 129 -7.65 -3.06 19.31
N ILE A 130 -7.00 -4.23 19.24
CA ILE A 130 -5.53 -4.32 19.36
C ILE A 130 -4.83 -3.60 18.22
N LYS A 131 -5.27 -3.82 16.98
CA LYS A 131 -4.69 -3.15 15.79
C LYS A 131 -4.96 -1.65 15.82
N LEU A 132 -6.15 -1.24 16.21
CA LEU A 132 -6.52 0.17 16.35
C LEU A 132 -5.70 0.87 17.43
N ALA A 133 -5.40 0.18 18.54
CA ALA A 133 -4.52 0.73 19.60
C ALA A 133 -3.08 0.95 19.10
N ILE A 134 -2.58 0.14 18.17
CA ILE A 134 -1.29 0.37 17.52
C ILE A 134 -1.38 1.58 16.58
N ALA A 135 -2.41 1.63 15.74
CA ALA A 135 -2.62 2.74 14.81
C ALA A 135 -2.75 4.11 15.54
N ALA A 136 -3.39 4.13 16.71
CA ALA A 136 -3.55 5.32 17.55
C ALA A 136 -2.22 5.93 18.05
N GLN A 137 -1.12 5.18 17.98
CA GLN A 137 0.21 5.68 18.38
C GLN A 137 0.87 6.53 17.29
N ILE A 138 0.33 6.52 16.07
CA ILE A 138 0.87 7.26 14.94
C ILE A 138 0.17 8.62 14.86
N PRO A 139 0.89 9.75 15.06
CA PRO A 139 0.30 11.08 14.96
C PRO A 139 -0.36 11.32 13.60
N GLY A 140 -1.57 11.88 13.61
CA GLY A 140 -2.35 12.14 12.39
C GLY A 140 -3.23 10.97 11.94
N ILE A 141 -3.16 9.81 12.60
CA ILE A 141 -4.07 8.69 12.39
C ILE A 141 -5.21 8.74 13.41
N ILE A 142 -6.44 8.63 12.94
CA ILE A 142 -7.66 8.56 13.74
C ILE A 142 -8.23 7.14 13.61
N PRO A 143 -8.13 6.30 14.65
CA PRO A 143 -8.68 4.96 14.63
C PRO A 143 -10.20 4.98 14.75
N VAL A 144 -10.88 4.12 13.99
CA VAL A 144 -12.34 3.95 13.97
C VAL A 144 -12.68 2.49 14.24
N ASP A 145 -13.33 2.22 15.37
CA ASP A 145 -13.74 0.88 15.79
C ASP A 145 -15.12 0.54 15.21
N LEU A 146 -15.14 -0.26 14.15
CA LEU A 146 -16.37 -0.67 13.46
C LEU A 146 -17.35 -1.47 14.31
N THR A 147 -16.95 -1.90 15.51
CA THR A 147 -17.86 -2.52 16.48
C THR A 147 -18.65 -1.52 17.32
N LYS A 148 -18.29 -0.22 17.26
CA LYS A 148 -18.83 0.83 18.10
C LYS A 148 -19.41 2.01 17.33
N GLU A 149 -18.91 2.28 16.11
CA GLU A 149 -19.29 3.46 15.32
C GLU A 149 -19.42 3.12 13.83
N ASP A 150 -20.20 3.91 13.13
CA ASP A 150 -20.35 3.84 11.67
C ASP A 150 -19.25 4.67 10.99
N LEU A 151 -18.51 4.02 10.08
CA LEU A 151 -17.39 4.65 9.38
C LEU A 151 -17.85 5.78 8.45
N VAL A 152 -19.00 5.64 7.80
CA VAL A 152 -19.50 6.66 6.86
C VAL A 152 -19.87 7.94 7.63
N GLU A 153 -20.56 7.78 8.76
CA GLU A 153 -20.92 8.91 9.64
C GLU A 153 -19.65 9.56 10.19
N ARG A 154 -18.68 8.77 10.66
CA ARG A 154 -17.42 9.28 11.18
C ARG A 154 -16.63 10.07 10.13
N VAL A 155 -16.54 9.57 8.90
CA VAL A 155 -15.88 10.30 7.80
C VAL A 155 -16.60 11.61 7.49
N ARG A 156 -17.93 11.61 7.49
CA ARG A 156 -18.72 12.85 7.29
C ARG A 156 -18.48 13.88 8.39
N GLU A 157 -18.44 13.47 9.64
CA GLU A 157 -18.11 14.36 10.76
C GLU A 157 -16.74 15.01 10.58
N GLU A 158 -15.73 14.22 10.24
CA GLU A 158 -14.34 14.67 10.08
C GLU A 158 -14.11 15.55 8.83
N THR A 159 -15.05 15.52 7.89
CA THR A 159 -14.94 16.24 6.60
C THR A 159 -16.04 17.28 6.40
N GLY A 160 -16.82 17.60 7.43
CA GLY A 160 -17.94 18.55 7.31
C GLY A 160 -19.02 18.10 6.34
N GLY A 161 -19.23 16.81 6.17
CA GLY A 161 -20.22 16.20 5.28
C GLY A 161 -19.73 15.91 3.86
N TRP A 162 -18.51 16.34 3.50
CA TRP A 162 -18.00 16.26 2.12
C TRP A 162 -17.59 14.82 1.71
N GLY A 163 -16.99 14.04 2.62
CA GLY A 163 -16.35 12.74 2.34
C GLY A 163 -14.84 12.86 2.27
N ALA A 164 -14.15 11.73 2.16
CA ALA A 164 -12.70 11.66 2.06
C ALA A 164 -12.21 11.93 0.63
N ASP A 165 -11.12 12.69 0.49
CA ASP A 165 -10.50 12.94 -0.82
C ASP A 165 -9.90 11.66 -1.41
N VAL A 166 -9.40 10.77 -0.54
CA VAL A 166 -8.87 9.46 -0.93
C VAL A 166 -9.32 8.38 0.04
N ALA A 167 -9.87 7.30 -0.49
CA ALA A 167 -10.17 6.09 0.27
C ALA A 167 -9.29 4.91 -0.19
N PHE A 168 -8.65 4.24 0.76
CA PHE A 168 -7.83 3.03 0.53
C PHE A 168 -8.56 1.81 1.06
N GLU A 169 -8.87 0.86 0.19
CA GLU A 169 -9.38 -0.43 0.59
C GLU A 169 -8.21 -1.39 0.84
N CYS A 170 -7.91 -1.69 2.11
CA CYS A 170 -6.79 -2.53 2.52
C CYS A 170 -7.23 -3.81 3.27
N SER A 171 -8.54 -4.00 3.46
CA SER A 171 -9.06 -5.17 4.19
C SER A 171 -9.24 -6.40 3.30
N GLY A 172 -9.55 -6.22 2.02
CA GLY A 172 -9.98 -7.27 1.11
C GLY A 172 -11.31 -7.92 1.51
N SER A 173 -12.01 -7.36 2.49
CA SER A 173 -13.28 -7.91 2.98
C SER A 173 -14.42 -7.53 2.06
N PRO A 174 -15.21 -8.50 1.55
CA PRO A 174 -16.41 -8.17 0.76
C PRO A 174 -17.37 -7.22 1.50
N LYS A 175 -17.50 -7.35 2.82
CA LYS A 175 -18.33 -6.48 3.64
C LYS A 175 -17.84 -5.03 3.65
N SER A 176 -16.53 -4.79 3.55
CA SER A 176 -15.98 -3.44 3.44
C SER A 176 -16.48 -2.74 2.17
N TYR A 177 -16.57 -3.44 1.05
CA TYR A 177 -17.01 -2.89 -0.23
C TYR A 177 -18.48 -2.44 -0.24
N GLU A 178 -19.33 -2.93 0.65
CA GLU A 178 -20.75 -2.53 0.75
C GLU A 178 -20.89 -1.03 1.11
N THR A 179 -19.93 -0.49 1.84
CA THR A 179 -19.97 0.90 2.32
C THR A 179 -18.80 1.75 1.83
N PHE A 180 -17.74 1.13 1.31
CA PHE A 180 -16.48 1.78 0.92
C PHE A 180 -16.69 2.97 -0.03
N TRP A 181 -17.54 2.82 -1.03
CA TRP A 181 -17.81 3.85 -2.04
C TRP A 181 -18.46 5.10 -1.45
N LYS A 182 -19.21 4.97 -0.35
CA LYS A 182 -19.89 6.07 0.35
C LYS A 182 -18.95 6.93 1.21
N LEU A 183 -17.69 6.48 1.36
CA LEU A 183 -16.67 7.22 2.11
C LEU A 183 -16.08 8.36 1.30
N ILE A 184 -16.19 8.32 -0.04
CA ILE A 184 -15.38 9.10 -0.96
C ILE A 184 -16.13 10.37 -1.35
N ALA A 185 -15.43 11.50 -1.32
CA ALA A 185 -15.91 12.77 -1.78
C ALA A 185 -16.13 12.79 -3.31
N PRO A 186 -17.03 13.62 -3.85
CA PRO A 186 -17.10 13.84 -5.29
C PRO A 186 -15.74 14.29 -5.86
N GLY A 187 -15.32 13.68 -6.97
CA GLY A 187 -14.00 13.89 -7.58
C GLY A 187 -12.84 13.23 -6.85
N GLY A 188 -13.11 12.49 -5.77
CA GLY A 188 -12.11 11.80 -4.97
C GLY A 188 -11.55 10.53 -5.62
N ALA A 189 -10.74 9.80 -4.88
CA ALA A 189 -10.08 8.58 -5.37
C ALA A 189 -10.36 7.37 -4.49
N ALA A 190 -10.76 6.27 -5.12
CA ALA A 190 -10.79 4.92 -4.58
C ALA A 190 -9.50 4.18 -4.94
N VAL A 191 -8.73 3.74 -3.97
CA VAL A 191 -7.48 3.00 -4.17
C VAL A 191 -7.66 1.59 -3.62
N ILE A 192 -7.70 0.61 -4.50
CA ILE A 192 -7.96 -0.79 -4.15
C ILE A 192 -6.62 -1.49 -3.95
N VAL A 193 -6.32 -1.83 -2.70
CA VAL A 193 -5.08 -2.47 -2.24
C VAL A 193 -5.32 -3.90 -1.79
N GLY A 194 -6.40 -4.11 -1.02
CA GLY A 194 -6.83 -5.42 -0.56
C GLY A 194 -7.34 -6.28 -1.71
N ILE A 195 -7.09 -7.58 -1.63
CA ILE A 195 -7.53 -8.54 -2.66
C ILE A 195 -8.76 -9.26 -2.11
N PRO A 196 -9.97 -9.00 -2.63
CA PRO A 196 -11.17 -9.69 -2.19
C PRO A 196 -11.14 -11.15 -2.66
N VAL A 197 -11.61 -12.06 -1.79
CA VAL A 197 -11.65 -13.51 -2.07
C VAL A 197 -12.67 -13.84 -3.15
N ASN A 198 -13.74 -13.05 -3.25
CA ASN A 198 -14.81 -13.20 -4.25
C ASN A 198 -15.01 -11.88 -5.00
N PRO A 199 -15.58 -11.93 -6.21
CA PRO A 199 -15.98 -10.72 -6.93
C PRO A 199 -16.87 -9.82 -6.07
N VAL A 200 -16.66 -8.51 -6.13
CA VAL A 200 -17.46 -7.50 -5.44
C VAL A 200 -18.29 -6.70 -6.43
N ALA A 201 -19.51 -6.36 -6.04
CA ALA A 201 -20.38 -5.52 -6.86
C ALA A 201 -19.99 -4.03 -6.70
N ILE A 202 -20.05 -3.30 -7.81
CA ILE A 202 -19.79 -1.85 -7.85
C ILE A 202 -20.94 -1.19 -8.61
N ASP A 203 -21.56 -0.17 -8.03
CA ASP A 203 -22.51 0.68 -8.73
C ASP A 203 -21.77 1.74 -9.56
N ILE A 204 -21.57 1.44 -10.83
CA ILE A 204 -20.85 2.33 -11.75
C ILE A 204 -21.64 3.64 -11.98
N THR A 205 -22.98 3.61 -11.89
CA THR A 205 -23.81 4.81 -12.07
C THR A 205 -23.57 5.81 -10.94
N GLU A 206 -23.51 5.32 -9.70
CA GLU A 206 -23.19 6.15 -8.53
C GLU A 206 -21.79 6.77 -8.65
N LEU A 207 -20.80 5.99 -9.07
CA LEU A 207 -19.42 6.48 -9.26
C LEU A 207 -19.29 7.48 -10.42
N GLN A 208 -20.04 7.29 -11.50
CA GLN A 208 -20.10 8.28 -12.59
C GLN A 208 -20.67 9.61 -12.14
N ALA A 209 -21.75 9.59 -11.34
CA ALA A 209 -22.40 10.80 -10.85
C ALA A 209 -21.48 11.65 -9.95
N THR A 210 -20.48 11.03 -9.34
CA THR A 210 -19.51 11.68 -8.44
C THR A 210 -18.11 11.79 -9.03
N GLU A 211 -17.87 11.30 -10.26
CA GLU A 211 -16.56 11.31 -10.94
C GLU A 211 -15.41 10.69 -10.10
N VAL A 212 -15.73 9.66 -9.30
CA VAL A 212 -14.73 8.98 -8.48
C VAL A 212 -13.72 8.23 -9.36
N ARG A 213 -12.44 8.50 -9.15
CA ARG A 213 -11.34 7.81 -9.82
C ARG A 213 -11.01 6.52 -9.10
N ILE A 214 -10.93 5.39 -9.83
CA ILE A 214 -10.52 4.09 -9.27
C ILE A 214 -9.09 3.78 -9.69
N GLU A 215 -8.23 3.49 -8.71
CA GLU A 215 -6.86 3.02 -8.90
C GLU A 215 -6.71 1.64 -8.29
N ASN A 216 -6.17 0.71 -9.06
CA ASN A 216 -5.86 -0.64 -8.58
C ASN A 216 -4.36 -0.75 -8.26
N ILE A 217 -4.05 -1.40 -7.16
CA ILE A 217 -2.68 -1.64 -6.71
C ILE A 217 -2.35 -3.12 -6.87
N PHE A 218 -1.25 -3.38 -7.55
CA PHE A 218 -0.66 -4.70 -7.59
C PHE A 218 0.83 -4.60 -7.31
N ARG A 219 1.26 -5.07 -6.14
CA ARG A 219 2.65 -4.92 -5.70
C ARG A 219 3.06 -3.44 -5.70
N TYR A 220 4.20 -3.09 -6.30
CA TYR A 220 4.75 -1.73 -6.37
C TYR A 220 5.79 -1.64 -7.48
N ALA A 221 6.11 -0.42 -7.90
CA ALA A 221 7.21 -0.15 -8.82
C ALA A 221 7.91 1.18 -8.47
N ASN A 222 9.25 1.22 -8.58
CA ASN A 222 10.08 2.43 -8.47
C ASN A 222 9.98 3.15 -7.10
N VAL A 223 9.61 2.46 -6.03
CA VAL A 223 9.43 3.07 -4.70
C VAL A 223 10.39 2.51 -3.65
N TYR A 224 10.97 1.33 -3.86
CA TYR A 224 11.76 0.60 -2.86
C TYR A 224 12.94 1.40 -2.29
N GLN A 225 13.63 2.18 -3.12
CA GLN A 225 14.72 3.05 -2.66
C GLN A 225 14.21 4.26 -1.84
N LYS A 226 12.94 4.64 -1.99
CA LYS A 226 12.34 5.76 -1.27
C LYS A 226 11.71 5.32 0.05
N ALA A 227 11.32 4.05 0.12
CA ALA A 227 10.77 3.41 1.31
C ALA A 227 11.85 3.18 2.36
#